data_52537ff5ec14a6294325865c47126718
#
_entry.id   52537ff5ec14a6294325865c47126718
#
_cell.length_a   1.000
_cell.length_b   1.000
_cell.length_c   1.000
_cell.angle_alpha   90.00
_cell.angle_beta   90.00
_cell.angle_gamma   90.00
#
_symmetry.space_group_name_H-M   'P 1'
#
loop_
_entity.id
_entity.type
_entity.pdbx_description
1 polymer ?
#
loop_
_entity_poly.entity_id
_entity_poly.type
_entity_poly.pdbx_seq_one_letter_code
_entity_poly.pdbx_strand_id
1 'polypeptide(L)'
;MKAAVWHGYKDIRILDVPEPEVKPGHVKIKVAWAGICGTDRHEYVGPNFIPTTKPHRLTGRTAPLIMGHEFSGVITEVGEGVTGWKVGDRVTANGTLSCGECPMCRSGRENVCAKLGFLGVSTDGAFAEYVIVDQKRLFKIPDNVGLKEAVLCEPLACGKHALDLMNLDLRDKTVVVSGSGIIGISAAIACAQAGAKNLIVSGVGKSKKEFIEELGARYVDITEEDLVEVVKDITDSAMADVAFECVGVEVSLHSVIRCTRPGAAVMVMGVFEKPPVFPMNDFQEGERVLYTSQAHLYEIGDCLELMSQGKYPYINKMITGVTDLENIVEGGFEELNRHPNDHIKVIVRIAGDSLE
;
A
#
# COMPACT_ATOMS: atom_id res chain seq x y z
N MET A 1 12.38 -0.86 24.62
CA MET A 1 12.63 -0.70 23.18
C MET A 1 12.25 0.70 22.74
N LYS A 2 12.93 1.24 21.71
CA LYS A 2 12.53 2.50 21.08
C LYS A 2 11.34 2.30 20.15
N ALA A 3 10.42 3.29 20.16
CA ALA A 3 9.24 3.28 19.31
C ALA A 3 8.76 4.71 18.98
N ALA A 4 8.19 4.88 17.78
CA ALA A 4 7.48 6.08 17.38
C ALA A 4 6.00 5.94 17.75
N VAL A 5 5.62 6.62 18.84
CA VAL A 5 4.28 6.52 19.43
C VAL A 5 3.44 7.72 19.01
N TRP A 6 2.33 7.45 18.34
CA TRP A 6 1.36 8.46 17.94
C TRP A 6 0.40 8.79 19.09
N HIS A 7 0.27 10.08 19.41
CA HIS A 7 -0.59 10.59 20.48
C HIS A 7 -1.78 11.40 19.95
N GLY A 8 -1.73 11.84 18.69
CA GLY A 8 -2.77 12.65 18.08
C GLY A 8 -2.27 13.43 16.86
N TYR A 9 -3.07 14.39 16.44
CA TYR A 9 -2.75 15.29 15.32
C TYR A 9 -1.36 15.89 15.45
N LYS A 10 -0.48 15.58 14.49
CA LYS A 10 0.94 16.02 14.43
C LYS A 10 1.75 15.74 15.70
N ASP A 11 1.38 14.73 16.47
CA ASP A 11 2.05 14.37 17.71
C ASP A 11 2.52 12.90 17.68
N ILE A 12 3.69 12.68 17.09
CA ILE A 12 4.44 11.43 17.17
C ILE A 12 5.67 11.66 18.03
N ARG A 13 5.89 10.81 19.02
CA ARG A 13 7.00 10.93 19.98
C ARG A 13 7.85 9.68 19.92
N ILE A 14 9.18 9.85 19.90
CA ILE A 14 10.12 8.75 20.06
C ILE A 14 10.28 8.49 21.54
N LEU A 15 9.83 7.33 21.98
CA LEU A 15 9.79 6.95 23.38
C LEU A 15 10.48 5.60 23.61
N ASP A 16 11.05 5.46 24.83
CA ASP A 16 11.41 4.16 25.36
C ASP A 16 10.18 3.53 25.97
N VAL A 17 9.71 2.44 25.37
CA VAL A 17 8.53 1.68 25.82
C VAL A 17 8.94 0.26 26.23
N PRO A 18 8.15 -0.44 27.05
CA PRO A 18 8.40 -1.85 27.34
C PRO A 18 8.46 -2.67 26.05
N GLU A 19 9.39 -3.62 25.99
CA GLU A 19 9.41 -4.59 24.89
C GLU A 19 8.16 -5.46 24.96
N PRO A 20 7.48 -5.73 23.82
CA PRO A 20 6.24 -6.49 23.85
C PRO A 20 6.51 -7.97 24.16
N GLU A 21 5.66 -8.56 24.98
CA GLU A 21 5.68 -10.00 25.29
C GLU A 21 5.04 -10.79 24.15
N VAL A 22 5.66 -11.92 23.79
CA VAL A 22 5.11 -12.82 22.78
C VAL A 22 3.85 -13.51 23.34
N LYS A 23 2.83 -13.65 22.50
CA LYS A 23 1.55 -14.30 22.84
C LYS A 23 1.46 -15.68 22.18
N PRO A 24 0.64 -16.61 22.69
CA PRO A 24 0.35 -17.85 21.99
C PRO A 24 -0.12 -17.59 20.55
N GLY A 25 0.37 -18.37 19.61
CA GLY A 25 0.08 -18.24 18.18
C GLY A 25 0.76 -17.05 17.48
N HIS A 26 1.58 -16.26 18.16
CA HIS A 26 2.26 -15.09 17.61
C HIS A 26 3.78 -15.25 17.65
N VAL A 27 4.46 -14.44 16.86
CA VAL A 27 5.91 -14.31 16.87
C VAL A 27 6.31 -12.88 17.22
N LYS A 28 7.49 -12.72 17.82
CA LYS A 28 8.17 -11.43 18.00
C LYS A 28 9.18 -11.26 16.87
N ILE A 29 9.09 -10.15 16.18
CA ILE A 29 9.95 -9.81 15.05
C ILE A 29 10.79 -8.60 15.43
N LYS A 30 12.12 -8.72 15.29
CA LYS A 30 13.01 -7.57 15.27
C LYS A 30 12.88 -6.90 13.92
N VAL A 31 12.41 -5.65 13.91
CA VAL A 31 12.15 -4.92 12.67
C VAL A 31 13.47 -4.43 12.07
N ALA A 32 13.71 -4.74 10.81
CA ALA A 32 14.83 -4.20 10.04
C ALA A 32 14.47 -2.85 9.42
N TRP A 33 13.44 -2.85 8.62
CA TRP A 33 12.94 -1.71 7.86
C TRP A 33 11.44 -1.61 7.94
N ALA A 34 10.91 -0.39 7.90
CA ALA A 34 9.47 -0.14 7.81
C ALA A 34 9.17 0.95 6.77
N GLY A 35 8.04 0.89 6.10
CA GLY A 35 7.58 1.88 5.13
C GLY A 35 6.59 2.85 5.74
N ILE A 36 6.65 4.12 5.35
CA ILE A 36 5.63 5.10 5.69
C ILE A 36 4.54 5.03 4.60
N CYS A 37 3.34 4.63 5.01
CA CYS A 37 2.15 4.55 4.17
C CYS A 37 1.44 5.90 4.06
N GLY A 38 0.66 6.09 2.99
CA GLY A 38 -0.30 7.20 2.89
C GLY A 38 -1.28 7.22 4.07
N THR A 39 -1.70 6.05 4.56
CA THR A 39 -2.54 5.92 5.76
C THR A 39 -1.87 6.51 7.00
N ASP A 40 -0.59 6.22 7.24
CA ASP A 40 0.15 6.77 8.37
C ASP A 40 0.21 8.31 8.29
N ARG A 41 0.46 8.85 7.09
CA ARG A 41 0.48 10.28 6.84
C ARG A 41 -0.90 10.92 7.07
N HIS A 42 -1.99 10.28 6.61
CA HIS A 42 -3.35 10.77 6.87
C HIS A 42 -3.66 10.82 8.36
N GLU A 43 -3.32 9.77 9.12
CA GLU A 43 -3.49 9.76 10.56
C GLU A 43 -2.66 10.83 11.28
N TYR A 44 -1.48 11.14 10.77
CA TYR A 44 -0.62 12.20 11.32
C TYR A 44 -1.23 13.59 11.18
N VAL A 45 -1.80 13.94 10.02
CA VAL A 45 -2.31 15.29 9.72
C VAL A 45 -3.83 15.44 9.87
N GLY A 46 -4.58 14.36 10.05
CA GLY A 46 -6.03 14.40 10.17
C GLY A 46 -6.56 13.03 10.59
N PRO A 47 -6.41 12.63 11.87
CA PRO A 47 -6.74 11.29 12.35
C PRO A 47 -8.18 10.90 11.99
N ASN A 48 -8.31 9.75 11.36
CA ASN A 48 -9.57 9.25 10.82
C ASN A 48 -9.86 7.79 11.24
N PHE A 49 -8.84 6.94 11.27
CA PHE A 49 -8.99 5.51 11.53
C PHE A 49 -8.50 5.08 12.91
N ILE A 50 -7.46 5.75 13.45
CA ILE A 50 -6.94 5.43 14.78
C ILE A 50 -7.99 5.77 15.85
N PRO A 51 -8.43 4.78 16.66
CA PRO A 51 -9.42 5.03 17.70
C PRO A 51 -8.86 5.95 18.79
N THR A 52 -9.44 7.12 18.98
CA THR A 52 -9.01 8.09 20.02
C THR A 52 -9.90 8.07 21.25
N THR A 53 -11.18 7.75 21.12
CA THR A 53 -12.17 7.81 22.20
C THR A 53 -12.89 6.49 22.44
N LYS A 54 -13.24 5.76 21.40
CA LYS A 54 -13.90 4.46 21.51
C LYS A 54 -12.93 3.35 21.13
N PRO A 55 -12.76 2.31 21.97
CA PRO A 55 -11.87 1.21 21.66
C PRO A 55 -12.21 0.54 20.31
N HIS A 56 -11.18 0.13 19.57
CA HIS A 56 -11.37 -0.59 18.31
C HIS A 56 -12.14 -1.90 18.54
N ARG A 57 -13.13 -2.18 17.70
CA ARG A 57 -14.10 -3.29 17.88
C ARG A 57 -13.46 -4.68 17.91
N LEU A 58 -12.28 -4.87 17.32
CA LEU A 58 -11.57 -6.15 17.30
C LEU A 58 -10.49 -6.22 18.36
N THR A 59 -9.67 -5.16 18.48
CA THR A 59 -8.46 -5.19 19.32
C THR A 59 -8.66 -4.63 20.72
N GLY A 60 -9.71 -3.86 20.95
CA GLY A 60 -9.97 -3.15 22.20
C GLY A 60 -9.00 -1.99 22.47
N ARG A 61 -8.11 -1.65 21.52
CA ARG A 61 -7.11 -0.58 21.66
C ARG A 61 -7.68 0.79 21.31
N THR A 62 -7.10 1.82 21.92
CA THR A 62 -7.21 3.23 21.58
C THR A 62 -5.82 3.83 21.54
N ALA A 63 -5.69 5.04 20.99
CA ALA A 63 -4.47 5.83 21.14
C ALA A 63 -4.09 6.06 22.63
N PRO A 64 -2.80 6.28 22.97
CA PRO A 64 -1.67 6.27 22.04
C PRO A 64 -1.28 4.86 21.57
N LEU A 65 -0.70 4.77 20.35
CA LEU A 65 -0.22 3.53 19.79
C LEU A 65 1.01 3.74 18.89
N ILE A 66 1.75 2.66 18.64
CA ILE A 66 2.87 2.66 17.70
C ILE A 66 2.30 2.47 16.30
N MET A 67 2.68 3.34 15.33
CA MET A 67 2.24 3.25 13.94
C MET A 67 3.09 2.27 13.12
N GLY A 68 2.78 2.13 11.82
CA GLY A 68 3.52 1.36 10.82
C GLY A 68 2.96 -0.06 10.60
N HIS A 69 2.72 -0.40 9.34
CA HIS A 69 2.18 -1.71 8.91
C HIS A 69 2.90 -2.31 7.71
N GLU A 70 3.77 -1.57 7.05
CA GLU A 70 4.65 -2.04 5.99
C GLU A 70 6.03 -2.29 6.61
N PHE A 71 6.51 -3.51 6.70
CA PHE A 71 7.79 -3.77 7.35
C PHE A 71 8.42 -5.10 6.92
N SER A 72 9.69 -5.24 7.25
CA SER A 72 10.46 -6.49 7.16
C SER A 72 11.30 -6.67 8.42
N GLY A 73 11.65 -7.91 8.73
CA GLY A 73 12.47 -8.20 9.89
C GLY A 73 12.79 -9.67 10.06
N VAL A 74 13.30 -10.01 11.26
CA VAL A 74 13.71 -11.36 11.61
C VAL A 74 13.01 -11.80 12.89
N ILE A 75 12.50 -13.01 12.91
CA ILE A 75 11.85 -13.60 14.10
C ILE A 75 12.90 -13.79 15.19
N THR A 76 12.64 -13.23 16.39
CA THR A 76 13.51 -13.35 17.56
C THR A 76 12.91 -14.23 18.65
N GLU A 77 11.58 -14.40 18.66
CA GLU A 77 10.89 -15.22 19.65
C GLU A 77 9.63 -15.83 19.04
N VAL A 78 9.32 -17.07 19.40
CA VAL A 78 8.18 -17.83 18.89
C VAL A 78 7.27 -18.21 20.07
N GLY A 79 6.01 -17.82 19.99
CA GLY A 79 5.01 -18.10 21.03
C GLY A 79 4.51 -19.54 21.03
N GLU A 80 3.86 -19.93 22.10
CA GLU A 80 3.25 -21.25 22.21
C GLU A 80 2.25 -21.52 21.06
N GLY A 81 2.27 -22.73 20.51
CA GLY A 81 1.36 -23.16 19.44
C GLY A 81 1.70 -22.61 18.04
N VAL A 82 2.79 -21.87 17.89
CA VAL A 82 3.28 -21.47 16.57
C VAL A 82 3.92 -22.68 15.86
N THR A 83 3.58 -22.88 14.58
CA THR A 83 4.09 -23.96 13.74
C THR A 83 4.61 -23.42 12.43
N GLY A 84 5.67 -24.04 11.88
CA GLY A 84 6.23 -23.66 10.60
C GLY A 84 7.17 -22.45 10.61
N TRP A 85 7.33 -21.78 11.77
CA TRP A 85 8.18 -20.62 11.96
C TRP A 85 9.22 -20.86 13.05
N LYS A 86 10.38 -20.28 12.93
CA LYS A 86 11.48 -20.37 13.89
C LYS A 86 12.23 -19.05 14.03
N VAL A 87 12.95 -18.93 15.14
CA VAL A 87 13.92 -17.84 15.34
C VAL A 87 14.94 -17.83 14.20
N GLY A 88 15.22 -16.64 13.67
CA GLY A 88 16.07 -16.42 12.52
C GLY A 88 15.38 -16.40 11.16
N ASP A 89 14.07 -16.77 11.06
CA ASP A 89 13.35 -16.62 9.81
C ASP A 89 13.15 -15.14 9.45
N ARG A 90 13.46 -14.80 8.19
CA ARG A 90 13.27 -13.47 7.60
C ARG A 90 11.83 -13.35 7.13
N VAL A 91 11.10 -12.34 7.62
CA VAL A 91 9.65 -12.24 7.41
C VAL A 91 9.19 -10.82 7.15
N THR A 92 8.08 -10.73 6.41
CA THR A 92 7.16 -9.60 6.38
C THR A 92 5.76 -10.12 6.75
N ALA A 93 4.77 -9.24 6.83
CA ALA A 93 3.43 -9.66 7.21
C ALA A 93 2.34 -8.84 6.52
N ASN A 94 1.17 -9.47 6.36
CA ASN A 94 -0.06 -8.75 6.09
C ASN A 94 -0.52 -8.03 7.37
N GLY A 95 -0.50 -6.71 7.35
CA GLY A 95 -0.93 -5.86 8.47
C GLY A 95 -2.42 -5.89 8.78
N THR A 96 -3.25 -6.53 7.93
CA THR A 96 -4.70 -6.62 8.11
C THR A 96 -5.05 -7.50 9.29
N LEU A 97 -5.95 -7.04 10.17
CA LEU A 97 -6.49 -7.78 11.30
C LEU A 97 -7.96 -8.10 11.06
N SER A 98 -8.35 -9.36 11.24
CA SER A 98 -9.71 -9.83 10.97
C SER A 98 -10.25 -10.68 12.12
N CYS A 99 -11.59 -10.75 12.24
CA CYS A 99 -12.22 -11.49 13.34
C CYS A 99 -12.29 -13.01 13.12
N GLY A 100 -12.06 -13.50 11.91
CA GLY A 100 -12.14 -14.92 11.53
C GLY A 100 -13.56 -15.50 11.47
N GLU A 101 -14.59 -14.82 12.00
CA GLU A 101 -15.93 -15.37 12.23
C GLU A 101 -17.06 -14.76 11.39
N CYS A 102 -16.87 -13.55 10.85
CA CYS A 102 -17.91 -12.89 10.04
C CYS A 102 -18.04 -13.54 8.65
N PRO A 103 -19.14 -13.28 7.92
CA PRO A 103 -19.34 -13.88 6.59
C PRO A 103 -18.17 -13.61 5.63
N MET A 104 -17.57 -12.42 5.68
CA MET A 104 -16.44 -12.08 4.82
C MET A 104 -15.18 -12.90 5.16
N CYS A 105 -14.85 -13.02 6.45
CA CYS A 105 -13.72 -13.87 6.87
C CYS A 105 -13.94 -15.33 6.48
N ARG A 106 -15.16 -15.85 6.67
CA ARG A 106 -15.47 -17.25 6.30
C ARG A 106 -15.45 -17.50 4.79
N SER A 107 -15.60 -16.47 3.97
CA SER A 107 -15.48 -16.56 2.50
C SER A 107 -14.08 -16.26 1.98
N GLY A 108 -13.07 -16.12 2.87
CA GLY A 108 -11.69 -15.81 2.49
C GLY A 108 -11.43 -14.33 2.16
N ARG A 109 -12.39 -13.45 2.43
CA ARG A 109 -12.29 -12.00 2.18
C ARG A 109 -12.02 -11.23 3.47
N GLU A 110 -10.93 -11.57 4.15
CA GLU A 110 -10.58 -11.01 5.45
C GLU A 110 -10.28 -9.51 5.41
N ASN A 111 -9.79 -9.02 4.28
CA ASN A 111 -9.52 -7.60 4.02
C ASN A 111 -10.77 -6.70 4.05
N VAL A 112 -11.95 -7.26 4.02
CA VAL A 112 -13.24 -6.56 4.18
C VAL A 112 -14.04 -7.11 5.39
N CYS A 113 -13.34 -7.51 6.44
CA CYS A 113 -13.91 -7.98 7.69
C CYS A 113 -14.84 -6.93 8.31
N ALA A 114 -15.97 -7.36 8.89
CA ALA A 114 -16.90 -6.45 9.59
C ALA A 114 -16.26 -5.72 10.78
N LYS A 115 -15.18 -6.29 11.36
CA LYS A 115 -14.40 -5.70 12.46
C LYS A 115 -12.95 -5.43 12.00
N LEU A 116 -12.77 -5.07 10.71
CA LEU A 116 -11.45 -4.86 10.12
C LEU A 116 -10.60 -3.92 10.97
N GLY A 117 -9.34 -4.31 11.18
CA GLY A 117 -8.31 -3.50 11.79
C GLY A 117 -6.99 -3.63 11.04
N PHE A 118 -6.03 -2.80 11.39
CA PHE A 118 -4.69 -2.82 10.82
C PHE A 118 -3.64 -2.69 11.92
N LEU A 119 -2.53 -3.36 11.73
CA LEU A 119 -1.32 -3.13 12.49
C LEU A 119 -0.93 -1.64 12.36
N GLY A 120 -0.47 -1.01 13.43
CA GLY A 120 -0.12 0.41 13.41
C GLY A 120 -1.28 1.41 13.32
N VAL A 121 -2.53 0.93 13.25
CA VAL A 121 -3.75 1.77 13.22
C VAL A 121 -4.75 1.33 14.29
N SER A 122 -4.92 0.03 14.46
CA SER A 122 -5.87 -0.55 15.41
C SER A 122 -5.19 -1.28 16.57
N THR A 123 -3.89 -1.42 16.51
CA THR A 123 -2.98 -1.97 17.53
C THR A 123 -1.58 -1.46 17.27
N ASP A 124 -0.63 -1.73 18.15
CA ASP A 124 0.76 -1.33 17.99
C ASP A 124 1.37 -1.94 16.73
N GLY A 125 2.12 -1.15 15.98
CA GLY A 125 2.71 -1.46 14.68
C GLY A 125 4.24 -1.55 14.70
N ALA A 126 4.83 -1.34 13.52
CA ALA A 126 6.22 -1.66 13.23
C ALA A 126 7.19 -0.46 13.26
N PHE A 127 6.75 0.77 13.58
CA PHE A 127 7.70 1.87 13.85
C PHE A 127 8.32 1.73 15.25
N ALA A 128 8.92 0.58 15.51
CA ALA A 128 9.55 0.19 16.76
C ALA A 128 10.60 -0.91 16.52
N GLU A 129 11.50 -1.12 17.48
CA GLU A 129 12.52 -2.17 17.38
C GLU A 129 11.92 -3.58 17.26
N TYR A 130 10.75 -3.81 17.88
CA TYR A 130 10.04 -5.10 17.84
C TYR A 130 8.56 -4.93 17.61
N VAL A 131 7.97 -5.91 16.91
CA VAL A 131 6.54 -6.02 16.68
C VAL A 131 6.07 -7.46 16.91
N ILE A 132 4.83 -7.63 17.42
CA ILE A 132 4.19 -8.94 17.61
C ILE A 132 3.17 -9.17 16.51
N VAL A 133 3.26 -10.32 15.84
CA VAL A 133 2.40 -10.66 14.69
C VAL A 133 1.86 -12.08 14.82
N ASP A 134 0.58 -12.28 14.50
CA ASP A 134 -0.03 -13.62 14.37
C ASP A 134 0.67 -14.41 13.27
N GLN A 135 1.08 -15.65 13.56
CA GLN A 135 1.76 -16.54 12.61
C GLN A 135 1.05 -16.67 11.25
N LYS A 136 -0.28 -16.54 11.23
CA LYS A 136 -1.10 -16.67 10.01
C LYS A 136 -0.94 -15.50 9.04
N ARG A 137 -0.35 -14.41 9.49
CA ARG A 137 -0.16 -13.18 8.71
C ARG A 137 1.24 -13.08 8.10
N LEU A 138 2.13 -14.01 8.45
CA LEU A 138 3.53 -13.97 8.05
C LEU A 138 3.76 -14.49 6.65
N PHE A 139 4.71 -13.87 5.98
CA PHE A 139 5.27 -14.32 4.71
C PHE A 139 6.79 -14.43 4.84
N LYS A 140 7.34 -15.56 4.39
CA LYS A 140 8.78 -15.77 4.41
C LYS A 140 9.43 -14.98 3.28
N ILE A 141 10.44 -14.20 3.62
CA ILE A 141 11.24 -13.48 2.63
C ILE A 141 12.26 -14.44 2.05
N PRO A 142 12.31 -14.64 0.71
CA PRO A 142 13.32 -15.48 0.06
C PRO A 142 14.75 -14.97 0.35
N ASP A 143 15.71 -15.89 0.40
CA ASP A 143 17.10 -15.57 0.76
C ASP A 143 17.78 -14.58 -0.19
N ASN A 144 17.34 -14.53 -1.45
CA ASN A 144 17.83 -13.61 -2.47
C ASN A 144 17.07 -12.29 -2.56
N VAL A 145 16.11 -12.02 -1.65
CA VAL A 145 15.39 -10.75 -1.54
C VAL A 145 15.88 -10.02 -0.30
N GLY A 146 16.36 -8.79 -0.44
CA GLY A 146 16.82 -7.96 0.69
C GLY A 146 15.67 -7.58 1.63
N LEU A 147 15.96 -7.43 2.91
CA LEU A 147 14.96 -6.96 3.88
C LEU A 147 14.45 -5.56 3.53
N LYS A 148 15.32 -4.73 3.00
CA LYS A 148 15.00 -3.37 2.56
C LYS A 148 13.95 -3.34 1.44
N GLU A 149 14.13 -4.16 0.42
CA GLU A 149 13.23 -4.29 -0.71
C GLU A 149 11.90 -4.96 -0.33
N ALA A 150 11.95 -5.93 0.59
CA ALA A 150 10.78 -6.67 1.05
C ALA A 150 9.71 -5.78 1.71
N VAL A 151 10.06 -4.60 2.20
CA VAL A 151 9.09 -3.61 2.72
C VAL A 151 8.08 -3.20 1.64
N LEU A 152 8.51 -3.18 0.37
CA LEU A 152 7.66 -2.76 -0.75
C LEU A 152 6.61 -3.80 -1.15
N CYS A 153 6.69 -5.03 -0.61
CA CYS A 153 5.71 -6.08 -0.92
C CYS A 153 4.30 -5.70 -0.50
N GLU A 154 4.15 -4.99 0.63
CA GLU A 154 2.84 -4.59 1.12
C GLU A 154 2.12 -3.65 0.14
N PRO A 155 2.67 -2.48 -0.25
CA PRO A 155 2.00 -1.61 -1.21
C PRO A 155 1.91 -2.22 -2.63
N LEU A 156 2.86 -3.05 -3.05
CA LEU A 156 2.77 -3.76 -4.33
C LEU A 156 1.62 -4.77 -4.35
N ALA A 157 1.37 -5.44 -3.24
CA ALA A 157 0.25 -6.36 -3.08
C ALA A 157 -1.11 -5.66 -3.27
N CYS A 158 -1.24 -4.38 -2.91
CA CYS A 158 -2.46 -3.61 -3.15
C CYS A 158 -2.77 -3.48 -4.65
N GLY A 159 -1.78 -3.15 -5.47
CA GLY A 159 -1.95 -3.04 -6.93
C GLY A 159 -2.28 -4.38 -7.57
N LYS A 160 -1.60 -5.45 -7.15
CA LYS A 160 -1.88 -6.80 -7.62
C LYS A 160 -3.28 -7.25 -7.22
N HIS A 161 -3.68 -7.07 -5.96
CA HIS A 161 -5.02 -7.39 -5.47
C HIS A 161 -6.12 -6.70 -6.27
N ALA A 162 -5.96 -5.41 -6.55
CA ALA A 162 -6.91 -4.64 -7.34
C ALA A 162 -7.08 -5.21 -8.75
N LEU A 163 -5.99 -5.62 -9.40
CA LEU A 163 -6.03 -6.27 -10.72
C LEU A 163 -6.69 -7.64 -10.64
N ASP A 164 -6.33 -8.47 -9.66
CA ASP A 164 -6.87 -9.81 -9.50
C ASP A 164 -8.38 -9.80 -9.23
N LEU A 165 -8.89 -8.81 -8.48
CA LEU A 165 -10.33 -8.62 -8.26
C LEU A 165 -11.13 -8.39 -9.55
N MET A 166 -10.55 -7.72 -10.54
CA MET A 166 -11.22 -7.49 -11.81
C MET A 166 -11.25 -8.76 -12.68
N ASN A 167 -10.30 -9.66 -12.50
CA ASN A 167 -10.16 -10.90 -13.29
C ASN A 167 -10.23 -10.64 -14.82
N LEU A 168 -9.51 -9.62 -15.29
CA LEU A 168 -9.50 -9.20 -16.69
C LEU A 168 -8.17 -9.58 -17.36
N ASP A 169 -8.25 -10.05 -18.60
CA ASP A 169 -7.07 -10.17 -19.47
C ASP A 169 -6.70 -8.79 -20.02
N LEU A 170 -5.52 -8.31 -19.68
CA LEU A 170 -5.02 -7.00 -20.11
C LEU A 170 -4.24 -7.01 -21.42
N ARG A 171 -3.97 -8.18 -21.99
CA ARG A 171 -3.32 -8.28 -23.30
C ARG A 171 -4.18 -7.55 -24.33
N ASP A 172 -3.54 -6.73 -25.16
CA ASP A 172 -4.21 -5.86 -26.13
C ASP A 172 -5.10 -4.75 -25.56
N LYS A 173 -5.07 -4.51 -24.24
CA LYS A 173 -5.85 -3.46 -23.57
C LYS A 173 -5.05 -2.18 -23.36
N THR A 174 -5.78 -1.07 -23.43
CA THR A 174 -5.28 0.25 -22.98
C THR A 174 -5.72 0.48 -21.54
N VAL A 175 -4.75 0.74 -20.69
CA VAL A 175 -4.95 0.98 -19.24
C VAL A 175 -4.51 2.38 -18.88
N VAL A 176 -5.36 3.10 -18.15
CA VAL A 176 -5.05 4.42 -17.57
C VAL A 176 -4.95 4.28 -16.05
N VAL A 177 -3.91 4.83 -15.45
CA VAL A 177 -3.75 4.93 -14.01
C VAL A 177 -3.65 6.40 -13.63
N SER A 178 -4.61 6.91 -12.87
CA SER A 178 -4.54 8.25 -12.30
C SER A 178 -3.92 8.22 -10.92
N GLY A 179 -2.80 8.90 -10.79
CA GLY A 179 -1.96 8.95 -9.59
C GLY A 179 -0.61 8.27 -9.78
N SER A 180 0.47 9.02 -9.52
CA SER A 180 1.86 8.55 -9.58
C SER A 180 2.47 8.33 -8.18
N GLY A 181 1.63 8.19 -7.14
CA GLY A 181 2.03 7.73 -5.81
C GLY A 181 2.28 6.22 -5.79
N ILE A 182 2.71 5.69 -4.64
CA ILE A 182 3.04 4.26 -4.50
C ILE A 182 1.89 3.34 -4.93
N ILE A 183 0.64 3.68 -4.66
CA ILE A 183 -0.53 2.87 -5.03
C ILE A 183 -0.76 2.88 -6.55
N GLY A 184 -0.67 4.06 -7.21
CA GLY A 184 -0.77 4.11 -8.67
C GLY A 184 0.39 3.40 -9.36
N ILE A 185 1.61 3.53 -8.83
CA ILE A 185 2.78 2.82 -9.34
C ILE A 185 2.62 1.30 -9.16
N SER A 186 2.09 0.83 -8.01
CA SER A 186 1.84 -0.60 -7.80
C SER A 186 0.79 -1.15 -8.77
N ALA A 187 -0.28 -0.39 -9.04
CA ALA A 187 -1.27 -0.73 -10.06
C ALA A 187 -0.65 -0.76 -11.47
N ALA A 188 0.17 0.25 -11.81
CA ALA A 188 0.86 0.31 -13.10
C ALA A 188 1.81 -0.88 -13.31
N ILE A 189 2.58 -1.26 -12.28
CA ILE A 189 3.46 -2.43 -12.31
C ILE A 189 2.65 -3.72 -12.52
N ALA A 190 1.55 -3.91 -11.79
CA ALA A 190 0.69 -5.07 -11.95
C ALA A 190 0.11 -5.15 -13.38
N CYS A 191 -0.34 -4.02 -13.93
CA CYS A 191 -0.85 -3.95 -15.30
C CYS A 191 0.23 -4.22 -16.36
N ALA A 192 1.44 -3.67 -16.18
CA ALA A 192 2.56 -3.94 -17.07
C ALA A 192 2.94 -5.44 -17.08
N GLN A 193 3.01 -6.06 -15.91
CA GLN A 193 3.29 -7.50 -15.77
C GLN A 193 2.18 -8.39 -16.35
N ALA A 194 0.93 -7.92 -16.32
CA ALA A 194 -0.21 -8.58 -16.97
C ALA A 194 -0.27 -8.36 -18.49
N GLY A 195 0.68 -7.61 -19.07
CA GLY A 195 0.84 -7.45 -20.50
C GLY A 195 -0.08 -6.38 -21.12
N ALA A 196 -0.45 -5.35 -20.37
CA ALA A 196 -1.19 -4.20 -20.92
C ALA A 196 -0.48 -3.64 -22.17
N LYS A 197 -1.24 -3.47 -23.26
CA LYS A 197 -0.70 -2.99 -24.54
C LYS A 197 -0.25 -1.54 -24.48
N ASN A 198 -1.12 -0.69 -23.97
CA ASN A 198 -0.81 0.71 -23.68
C ASN A 198 -1.05 0.94 -22.20
N LEU A 199 -0.04 1.44 -21.51
CA LEU A 199 -0.13 1.83 -20.12
C LEU A 199 0.14 3.33 -20.01
N ILE A 200 -0.81 4.08 -19.49
CA ILE A 200 -0.75 5.52 -19.35
C ILE A 200 -0.90 5.85 -17.85
N VAL A 201 0.08 6.56 -17.30
CA VAL A 201 0.07 6.93 -15.87
C VAL A 201 0.11 8.45 -15.75
N SER A 202 -0.85 9.02 -15.05
CA SER A 202 -0.87 10.46 -14.80
C SER A 202 -0.42 10.82 -13.40
N GLY A 203 0.20 12.01 -13.28
CA GLY A 203 0.66 12.54 -12.00
C GLY A 203 0.91 14.04 -12.08
N VAL A 204 1.42 14.60 -10.98
CA VAL A 204 1.78 16.01 -10.85
C VAL A 204 3.30 16.14 -10.83
N GLY A 205 3.85 17.00 -11.71
CA GLY A 205 5.28 17.25 -11.84
C GLY A 205 6.03 16.11 -12.54
N LYS A 206 7.36 16.24 -12.62
CA LYS A 206 8.21 15.36 -13.44
C LYS A 206 9.10 14.42 -12.66
N SER A 207 9.08 14.48 -11.32
CA SER A 207 10.01 13.73 -10.45
C SER A 207 9.96 12.21 -10.64
N LYS A 208 8.80 11.68 -11.05
CA LYS A 208 8.57 10.23 -11.23
C LYS A 208 8.50 9.80 -12.70
N LYS A 209 8.64 10.75 -13.63
CA LYS A 209 8.49 10.49 -15.06
C LYS A 209 9.42 9.40 -15.56
N GLU A 210 10.72 9.55 -15.32
CA GLU A 210 11.74 8.59 -15.76
C GLU A 210 11.44 7.17 -15.26
N PHE A 211 11.11 7.04 -13.97
CA PHE A 211 10.76 5.75 -13.39
C PHE A 211 9.52 5.12 -14.07
N ILE A 212 8.47 5.91 -14.30
CA ILE A 212 7.23 5.40 -14.89
C ILE A 212 7.47 5.01 -16.36
N GLU A 213 8.28 5.77 -17.10
CA GLU A 213 8.63 5.45 -18.48
C GLU A 213 9.52 4.20 -18.58
N GLU A 214 10.37 3.90 -17.58
CA GLU A 214 11.10 2.63 -17.49
C GLU A 214 10.17 1.41 -17.31
N LEU A 215 8.96 1.59 -16.76
CA LEU A 215 7.95 0.53 -16.71
C LEU A 215 7.30 0.25 -18.08
N GLY A 216 7.65 1.00 -19.11
CA GLY A 216 7.01 0.97 -20.44
C GLY A 216 5.70 1.76 -20.51
N ALA A 217 5.43 2.62 -19.54
CA ALA A 217 4.22 3.44 -19.50
C ALA A 217 4.47 4.84 -20.10
N ARG A 218 3.43 5.44 -20.70
CA ARG A 218 3.42 6.87 -21.04
C ARG A 218 3.09 7.67 -19.78
N TYR A 219 4.00 8.51 -19.32
CA TYR A 219 3.73 9.43 -18.22
C TYR A 219 3.04 10.70 -18.73
N VAL A 220 2.00 11.17 -18.02
CA VAL A 220 1.27 12.41 -18.30
C VAL A 220 1.33 13.32 -17.07
N ASP A 221 2.04 14.44 -17.21
CA ASP A 221 2.00 15.51 -16.22
C ASP A 221 0.72 16.33 -16.43
N ILE A 222 -0.25 16.16 -15.56
CA ILE A 222 -1.56 16.83 -15.68
C ILE A 222 -1.50 18.35 -15.49
N THR A 223 -0.35 18.92 -15.14
CA THR A 223 -0.13 20.37 -15.12
C THR A 223 0.27 20.92 -16.48
N GLU A 224 0.69 20.06 -17.41
CA GLU A 224 1.17 20.41 -18.75
C GLU A 224 0.30 19.83 -19.87
N GLU A 225 -0.33 18.65 -19.65
CA GLU A 225 -1.07 17.90 -20.64
C GLU A 225 -2.47 17.51 -20.16
N ASP A 226 -3.44 17.49 -21.04
CA ASP A 226 -4.79 16.93 -20.75
C ASP A 226 -4.76 15.41 -20.93
N LEU A 227 -5.03 14.68 -19.84
CA LEU A 227 -5.00 13.22 -19.84
C LEU A 227 -6.00 12.62 -20.84
N VAL A 228 -7.18 13.21 -21.01
CA VAL A 228 -8.21 12.70 -21.92
C VAL A 228 -7.74 12.83 -23.38
N GLU A 229 -7.14 13.97 -23.75
CA GLU A 229 -6.62 14.17 -25.10
C GLU A 229 -5.42 13.24 -25.38
N VAL A 230 -4.51 13.02 -24.42
CA VAL A 230 -3.43 12.04 -24.56
C VAL A 230 -3.96 10.63 -24.79
N VAL A 231 -5.01 10.23 -24.07
CA VAL A 231 -5.64 8.91 -24.25
C VAL A 231 -6.29 8.79 -25.62
N LYS A 232 -6.98 9.84 -26.10
CA LYS A 232 -7.57 9.87 -27.44
C LYS A 232 -6.51 9.67 -28.52
N ASP A 233 -5.38 10.40 -28.42
CA ASP A 233 -4.30 10.32 -29.40
C ASP A 233 -3.68 8.92 -29.45
N ILE A 234 -3.40 8.32 -28.29
CA ILE A 234 -2.78 6.99 -28.22
C ILE A 234 -3.72 5.90 -28.75
N THR A 235 -5.04 6.09 -28.61
CA THR A 235 -6.04 5.08 -28.92
C THR A 235 -6.82 5.35 -30.23
N ASP A 236 -6.43 6.33 -31.01
CA ASP A 236 -7.20 6.79 -32.19
C ASP A 236 -8.68 7.04 -31.80
N SER A 237 -8.92 7.68 -30.66
CA SER A 237 -10.23 7.98 -30.06
C SER A 237 -11.05 6.77 -29.58
N ALA A 238 -10.47 5.57 -29.54
CA ALA A 238 -11.15 4.38 -28.99
C ALA A 238 -11.32 4.44 -27.46
N MET A 239 -10.52 5.23 -26.77
CA MET A 239 -10.44 5.39 -25.32
C MET A 239 -9.96 4.15 -24.58
N ALA A 240 -9.75 4.25 -23.27
CA ALA A 240 -9.19 3.18 -22.46
C ALA A 240 -10.20 2.06 -22.14
N ASP A 241 -9.71 0.83 -22.11
CA ASP A 241 -10.47 -0.35 -21.68
C ASP A 241 -10.62 -0.45 -20.15
N VAL A 242 -9.59 0.00 -19.43
CA VAL A 242 -9.51 -0.09 -17.97
C VAL A 242 -8.92 1.20 -17.43
N ALA A 243 -9.45 1.69 -16.32
CA ALA A 243 -8.88 2.82 -15.62
C ALA A 243 -8.79 2.57 -14.12
N PHE A 244 -7.69 3.04 -13.50
CA PHE A 244 -7.47 3.00 -12.06
C PHE A 244 -7.48 4.41 -11.49
N GLU A 245 -8.29 4.64 -10.47
CA GLU A 245 -8.30 5.84 -9.65
C GLU A 245 -7.48 5.56 -8.37
N CYS A 246 -6.32 6.22 -8.22
CA CYS A 246 -5.37 5.98 -7.14
C CYS A 246 -5.01 7.26 -6.35
N VAL A 247 -5.79 8.33 -6.50
CA VAL A 247 -5.55 9.63 -5.86
C VAL A 247 -6.51 9.88 -4.70
N GLY A 248 -7.79 9.51 -4.85
CA GLY A 248 -8.83 9.73 -3.86
C GLY A 248 -9.42 11.15 -3.89
N VAL A 249 -9.51 11.78 -5.06
CA VAL A 249 -10.16 13.08 -5.24
C VAL A 249 -11.17 13.07 -6.39
N GLU A 250 -12.20 13.88 -6.28
CA GLU A 250 -13.31 13.94 -7.25
C GLU A 250 -12.83 14.20 -8.68
N VAL A 251 -11.91 15.14 -8.87
CA VAL A 251 -11.41 15.51 -10.20
C VAL A 251 -10.68 14.33 -10.87
N SER A 252 -9.95 13.53 -10.10
CA SER A 252 -9.29 12.31 -10.59
C SER A 252 -10.31 11.25 -11.02
N LEU A 253 -11.33 11.00 -10.19
CA LEU A 253 -12.42 10.08 -10.51
C LEU A 253 -13.13 10.47 -11.82
N HIS A 254 -13.48 11.73 -11.99
CA HIS A 254 -14.11 12.22 -13.22
C HIS A 254 -13.18 12.10 -14.42
N SER A 255 -11.88 12.37 -14.23
CA SER A 255 -10.88 12.25 -15.29
C SER A 255 -10.76 10.81 -15.81
N VAL A 256 -10.62 9.83 -14.90
CA VAL A 256 -10.51 8.41 -15.32
C VAL A 256 -11.77 7.92 -16.01
N ILE A 257 -12.96 8.33 -15.56
CA ILE A 257 -14.22 7.96 -16.23
C ILE A 257 -14.24 8.51 -17.67
N ARG A 258 -13.87 9.78 -17.87
CA ARG A 258 -13.79 10.39 -19.21
C ARG A 258 -12.74 9.75 -20.12
N CYS A 259 -11.67 9.19 -19.54
CA CYS A 259 -10.65 8.46 -20.30
C CYS A 259 -11.12 7.08 -20.77
N THR A 260 -12.26 6.59 -20.32
CA THR A 260 -12.72 5.23 -20.62
C THR A 260 -13.79 5.17 -21.70
N ARG A 261 -13.69 4.15 -22.57
CA ARG A 261 -14.73 3.83 -23.55
C ARG A 261 -16.01 3.28 -22.87
N PRO A 262 -17.15 3.22 -23.58
CA PRO A 262 -18.30 2.42 -23.13
C PRO A 262 -17.90 0.95 -22.89
N GLY A 263 -18.51 0.34 -21.88
CA GLY A 263 -18.22 -1.03 -21.45
C GLY A 263 -16.87 -1.21 -20.74
N ALA A 264 -16.16 -0.14 -20.38
CA ALA A 264 -14.89 -0.21 -19.68
C ALA A 264 -15.03 -0.54 -18.19
N ALA A 265 -13.93 -1.00 -17.59
CA ALA A 265 -13.81 -1.21 -16.15
C ALA A 265 -13.12 0.00 -15.49
N VAL A 266 -13.65 0.45 -14.36
CA VAL A 266 -13.03 1.49 -13.52
C VAL A 266 -12.77 0.89 -12.14
N MET A 267 -11.51 0.86 -11.72
CA MET A 267 -11.07 0.43 -10.38
C MET A 267 -10.77 1.66 -9.53
N VAL A 268 -11.39 1.74 -8.36
CA VAL A 268 -11.11 2.77 -7.36
C VAL A 268 -10.31 2.17 -6.21
N MET A 269 -9.12 2.72 -6.00
CA MET A 269 -8.18 2.37 -4.92
C MET A 269 -7.92 3.57 -4.00
N GLY A 270 -8.15 4.80 -4.50
CA GLY A 270 -7.94 6.02 -3.72
C GLY A 270 -8.90 6.12 -2.53
N VAL A 271 -8.39 6.63 -1.41
CA VAL A 271 -9.19 6.92 -0.22
C VAL A 271 -9.64 8.38 -0.28
N PHE A 272 -10.94 8.59 -0.38
CA PHE A 272 -11.54 9.92 -0.47
C PHE A 272 -11.73 10.52 0.93
N GLU A 273 -11.12 11.67 1.21
CA GLU A 273 -11.35 12.41 2.46
C GLU A 273 -12.74 13.03 2.52
N LYS A 274 -13.30 13.35 1.37
CA LYS A 274 -14.67 13.88 1.22
C LYS A 274 -15.43 13.05 0.21
N PRO A 275 -16.73 12.77 0.45
CA PRO A 275 -17.55 12.06 -0.52
C PRO A 275 -17.54 12.78 -1.89
N PRO A 276 -17.13 12.11 -2.98
CA PRO A 276 -17.13 12.72 -4.31
C PRO A 276 -18.54 12.78 -4.88
N VAL A 277 -18.79 13.75 -5.76
CA VAL A 277 -19.95 13.69 -6.64
C VAL A 277 -19.67 12.64 -7.71
N PHE A 278 -20.54 11.63 -7.79
CA PHE A 278 -20.36 10.55 -8.75
C PHE A 278 -21.17 10.83 -10.04
N PRO A 279 -20.58 10.84 -11.23
CA PRO A 279 -21.25 11.13 -12.49
C PRO A 279 -22.06 9.90 -12.96
N MET A 280 -23.16 9.61 -12.29
CA MET A 280 -23.92 8.36 -12.46
C MET A 280 -24.45 8.21 -13.89
N ASN A 281 -24.91 9.30 -14.54
CA ASN A 281 -25.44 9.21 -15.89
C ASN A 281 -24.35 8.80 -16.89
N ASP A 282 -23.18 9.44 -16.85
CA ASP A 282 -22.05 9.08 -17.73
C ASP A 282 -21.66 7.62 -17.55
N PHE A 283 -21.75 7.14 -16.30
CA PHE A 283 -21.42 5.77 -15.96
C PHE A 283 -22.45 4.78 -16.50
N GLN A 284 -23.74 5.07 -16.29
CA GLN A 284 -24.86 4.22 -16.70
C GLN A 284 -25.01 4.20 -18.23
N GLU A 285 -24.95 5.35 -18.90
CA GLU A 285 -25.04 5.45 -20.37
C GLU A 285 -23.91 4.72 -21.09
N GLY A 286 -22.73 4.66 -20.43
CA GLY A 286 -21.58 3.93 -20.93
C GLY A 286 -21.57 2.45 -20.55
N GLU A 287 -22.53 1.92 -19.78
CA GLU A 287 -22.50 0.54 -19.23
C GLU A 287 -21.16 0.18 -18.59
N ARG A 288 -20.52 1.12 -17.89
CA ARG A 288 -19.22 0.91 -17.25
C ARG A 288 -19.35 0.08 -15.98
N VAL A 289 -18.31 -0.66 -15.63
CA VAL A 289 -18.27 -1.47 -14.41
C VAL A 289 -17.36 -0.79 -13.39
N LEU A 290 -17.88 -0.54 -12.17
CA LEU A 290 -17.12 -0.01 -11.05
C LEU A 290 -16.64 -1.14 -10.15
N TYR A 291 -15.31 -1.19 -9.96
CA TYR A 291 -14.65 -2.03 -8.98
C TYR A 291 -14.05 -1.16 -7.87
N THR A 292 -13.96 -1.71 -6.68
CA THR A 292 -13.25 -1.08 -5.56
C THR A 292 -12.33 -2.09 -4.91
N SER A 293 -11.16 -1.64 -4.46
CA SER A 293 -10.18 -2.49 -3.79
C SER A 293 -9.88 -1.97 -2.39
N GLN A 294 -9.78 -2.88 -1.43
CA GLN A 294 -9.40 -2.58 -0.04
C GLN A 294 -8.18 -3.41 0.34
N ALA A 295 -7.05 -2.73 0.60
CA ALA A 295 -5.80 -3.38 0.99
C ALA A 295 -5.45 -4.58 0.06
N HIS A 296 -5.12 -5.72 0.65
CA HIS A 296 -4.78 -6.96 -0.05
C HIS A 296 -5.09 -8.18 0.84
N LEU A 297 -4.89 -9.39 0.33
CA LEU A 297 -5.05 -10.64 1.08
C LEU A 297 -3.72 -11.39 1.20
N TYR A 298 -3.38 -12.18 0.18
CA TYR A 298 -2.21 -13.05 0.17
C TYR A 298 -1.16 -12.65 -0.88
N GLU A 299 -1.42 -11.58 -1.62
CA GLU A 299 -0.62 -11.13 -2.76
C GLU A 299 0.79 -10.67 -2.36
N ILE A 300 1.06 -10.46 -1.05
CA ILE A 300 2.44 -10.29 -0.53
C ILE A 300 3.31 -11.48 -0.92
N GLY A 301 2.78 -12.72 -0.81
CA GLY A 301 3.52 -13.92 -1.20
C GLY A 301 3.89 -13.90 -2.68
N ASP A 302 2.94 -13.54 -3.55
CA ASP A 302 3.18 -13.41 -5.00
C ASP A 302 4.22 -12.34 -5.31
N CYS A 303 4.16 -11.20 -4.62
CA CYS A 303 5.13 -10.11 -4.80
C CYS A 303 6.55 -10.55 -4.38
N LEU A 304 6.68 -11.28 -3.27
CA LEU A 304 7.97 -11.83 -2.84
C LEU A 304 8.53 -12.86 -3.85
N GLU A 305 7.67 -13.71 -4.39
CA GLU A 305 8.06 -14.67 -5.42
C GLU A 305 8.53 -13.96 -6.69
N LEU A 306 7.79 -12.96 -7.17
CA LEU A 306 8.16 -12.14 -8.32
C LEU A 306 9.46 -11.37 -8.08
N MET A 307 9.70 -10.87 -6.87
CA MET A 307 10.99 -10.27 -6.48
C MET A 307 12.12 -11.29 -6.57
N SER A 308 11.92 -12.47 -6.00
CA SER A 308 12.91 -13.56 -6.04
C SER A 308 13.27 -14.00 -7.46
N GLN A 309 12.31 -13.92 -8.38
CA GLN A 309 12.49 -14.20 -9.81
C GLN A 309 13.11 -13.02 -10.59
N GLY A 310 13.42 -11.89 -9.94
CA GLY A 310 13.96 -10.68 -10.59
C GLY A 310 12.96 -9.94 -11.48
N LYS A 311 11.64 -10.14 -11.25
CA LYS A 311 10.58 -9.48 -12.03
C LYS A 311 10.32 -8.02 -11.64
N TYR A 312 11.01 -7.51 -10.62
CA TYR A 312 11.02 -6.11 -10.21
C TYR A 312 12.45 -5.52 -10.31
N PRO A 313 13.04 -5.41 -11.50
CA PRO A 313 14.45 -4.99 -11.66
C PRO A 313 14.70 -3.54 -11.18
N TYR A 314 13.65 -2.76 -11.04
CA TYR A 314 13.66 -1.35 -10.63
C TYR A 314 13.24 -1.15 -9.16
N ILE A 315 13.08 -2.22 -8.37
CA ILE A 315 12.50 -2.15 -7.01
C ILE A 315 13.22 -1.12 -6.12
N ASN A 316 14.54 -1.05 -6.19
CA ASN A 316 15.35 -0.11 -5.41
C ASN A 316 15.08 1.36 -5.77
N LYS A 317 14.66 1.67 -6.99
CA LYS A 317 14.31 3.03 -7.43
C LYS A 317 13.00 3.51 -6.82
N MET A 318 12.15 2.60 -6.33
CA MET A 318 10.92 2.96 -5.63
C MET A 318 11.20 3.53 -4.24
N ILE A 319 12.35 3.22 -3.64
CA ILE A 319 12.79 3.78 -2.36
C ILE A 319 13.44 5.13 -2.63
N THR A 320 12.67 6.20 -2.55
CA THR A 320 13.10 7.56 -2.87
C THR A 320 13.53 8.37 -1.64
N GLY A 321 13.29 7.85 -0.44
CA GLY A 321 13.73 8.46 0.81
C GLY A 321 14.00 7.41 1.87
N VAL A 322 15.00 7.67 2.71
CA VAL A 322 15.36 6.83 3.87
C VAL A 322 15.56 7.75 5.07
N THR A 323 14.93 7.41 6.17
CA THR A 323 15.12 8.08 7.46
C THR A 323 15.37 7.05 8.56
N ASP A 324 15.90 7.47 9.70
CA ASP A 324 16.01 6.63 10.90
C ASP A 324 14.80 6.77 11.79
N LEU A 325 14.56 5.80 12.67
CA LEU A 325 13.42 5.82 13.60
C LEU A 325 13.41 7.10 14.45
N GLU A 326 14.56 7.54 14.93
CA GLU A 326 14.70 8.76 15.74
C GLU A 326 14.35 10.03 14.97
N ASN A 327 14.48 10.02 13.64
CA ASN A 327 14.18 11.17 12.78
C ASN A 327 12.90 10.98 11.94
N ILE A 328 12.06 9.99 12.28
CA ILE A 328 10.87 9.62 11.48
C ILE A 328 9.88 10.78 11.29
N VAL A 329 9.77 11.67 12.27
CA VAL A 329 8.85 12.82 12.17
C VAL A 329 9.34 13.80 11.11
N GLU A 330 10.56 14.32 11.25
CA GLU A 330 11.08 15.36 10.37
C GLU A 330 11.51 14.81 9.00
N GLY A 331 12.29 13.72 8.99
CA GLY A 331 12.80 13.09 7.77
C GLY A 331 11.81 12.13 7.08
N GLY A 332 10.66 11.89 7.68
CA GLY A 332 9.61 11.03 7.14
C GLY A 332 8.30 11.76 6.94
N PHE A 333 7.52 11.97 8.01
CA PHE A 333 6.18 12.55 7.92
C PHE A 333 6.18 14.00 7.41
N GLU A 334 7.01 14.86 7.97
CA GLU A 334 7.08 16.27 7.55
C GLU A 334 7.73 16.41 6.16
N GLU A 335 8.71 15.57 5.83
CA GLU A 335 9.27 15.50 4.48
C GLU A 335 8.18 15.18 3.46
N LEU A 336 7.37 14.12 3.68
CA LEU A 336 6.27 13.75 2.82
C LEU A 336 5.15 14.81 2.75
N ASN A 337 4.96 15.62 3.80
CA ASN A 337 4.00 16.72 3.79
C ASN A 337 4.49 17.92 2.98
N ARG A 338 5.79 18.24 3.07
CA ARG A 338 6.41 19.35 2.31
C ARG A 338 6.59 19.02 0.83
N HIS A 339 6.88 17.76 0.51
CA HIS A 339 7.21 17.27 -0.82
C HIS A 339 6.34 16.09 -1.25
N PRO A 340 4.98 16.24 -1.30
CA PRO A 340 4.05 15.12 -1.49
C PRO A 340 4.17 14.45 -2.87
N ASN A 341 4.73 15.16 -3.86
CA ASN A 341 4.84 14.67 -5.23
C ASN A 341 6.24 14.14 -5.59
N ASP A 342 7.24 14.28 -4.70
CA ASP A 342 8.63 13.94 -5.04
C ASP A 342 8.98 12.51 -4.67
N HIS A 343 8.29 11.93 -3.69
CA HIS A 343 8.56 10.58 -3.21
C HIS A 343 7.61 9.53 -3.79
N ILE A 344 8.16 8.34 -4.08
CA ILE A 344 7.39 7.12 -4.33
C ILE A 344 7.17 6.42 -2.98
N LYS A 345 8.27 6.08 -2.29
CA LYS A 345 8.24 5.50 -0.94
C LYS A 345 9.38 6.05 -0.09
N VAL A 346 9.04 6.48 1.11
CA VAL A 346 10.00 6.75 2.18
C VAL A 346 9.98 5.58 3.15
N ILE A 347 11.15 5.04 3.46
CA ILE A 347 11.31 3.96 4.43
C ILE A 347 12.10 4.41 5.66
N VAL A 348 11.83 3.73 6.76
CA VAL A 348 12.44 3.97 8.07
C VAL A 348 13.42 2.84 8.36
N ARG A 349 14.68 3.18 8.59
CA ARG A 349 15.67 2.24 9.10
C ARG A 349 15.48 2.08 10.61
N ILE A 350 15.32 0.85 11.07
CA ILE A 350 15.19 0.51 12.50
C ILE A 350 16.45 -0.27 12.91
N ALA A 351 16.54 -1.55 12.64
CA ALA A 351 17.80 -2.27 12.75
C ALA A 351 18.64 -2.24 11.45
N GLY A 352 17.95 -1.98 10.30
CA GLY A 352 18.58 -1.85 9.00
C GLY A 352 19.36 -3.11 8.58
N ASP A 353 20.42 -2.89 7.82
CA ASP A 353 21.26 -3.95 7.25
C ASP A 353 21.98 -4.82 8.30
N SER A 354 21.90 -4.48 9.60
CA SER A 354 22.47 -5.31 10.66
C SER A 354 21.78 -6.66 10.83
N LEU A 355 20.65 -6.87 10.16
CA LEU A 355 19.85 -8.12 10.16
C LEU A 355 19.91 -8.87 8.82
N GLU A 356 20.63 -8.35 7.81
CA GLU A 356 20.81 -8.99 6.50
C GLU A 356 21.65 -10.27 6.59
#